data_54db1249c1159508dea04e36299d02ba
#
_entry.id   54db1249c1159508dea04e36299d02ba
#
_cell.length_a   1.000
_cell.length_b   1.000
_cell.length_c   1.000
_cell.angle_alpha   90.00
_cell.angle_beta   90.00
_cell.angle_gamma   90.00
#
_symmetry.space_group_name_H-M   'P 1'
#
loop_
_entity.id
_entity.type
_entity.pdbx_description
1 polymer ?
#
loop_
_entity_poly.entity_id
_entity_poly.type
_entity_poly.pdbx_seq_one_letter_code
_entity_poly.pdbx_strand_id
1 'polypeptide(L)'
;VNPDQTIRGNCIKFVQDMCELTSKLEAPNTYLRPGSINTNGPWLPHPENHTDKVFDRLVNSTKEIITVAENEGVMLSLEGGYVSPIFSAKRAKEFIDAVGSKNLGFNQDPVNFISSIEQAYNTREFLEEFFTLLGNHTLGAHLKDFTIIDTLLLRFEEEYIGSGMMDQAYFLKRMNEICPDAHILVEHIPRDKFEPSYHKTIEYSNAAGIKWESYK
;
A
#
# COMPACT_ATOMS: atom_id res chain seq x y z
N VAL A 1 15.46 -0.03 4.50
CA VAL A 1 15.82 0.77 5.71
C VAL A 1 16.84 0.10 6.62
N ASN A 2 17.32 -1.11 6.29
CA ASN A 2 18.26 -1.85 7.13
C ASN A 2 19.50 -0.98 7.49
N PRO A 3 19.92 -0.92 8.77
CA PRO A 3 21.10 -0.15 9.18
C PRO A 3 22.41 -0.72 8.61
N ASP A 4 22.48 -2.03 8.37
CA ASP A 4 23.61 -2.65 7.69
C ASP A 4 23.66 -2.21 6.22
N GLN A 5 24.79 -1.60 5.83
CA GLN A 5 24.97 -1.04 4.50
C GLN A 5 25.01 -2.11 3.41
N THR A 6 25.57 -3.28 3.69
CA THR A 6 25.65 -4.38 2.73
C THR A 6 24.29 -4.96 2.44
N ILE A 7 23.50 -5.22 3.50
CA ILE A 7 22.12 -5.72 3.36
C ILE A 7 21.27 -4.70 2.61
N ARG A 8 21.38 -3.43 2.98
CA ARG A 8 20.63 -2.35 2.32
C ARG A 8 21.02 -2.20 0.85
N GLY A 9 22.30 -2.24 0.52
CA GLY A 9 22.81 -2.19 -0.85
C GLY A 9 22.27 -3.34 -1.71
N ASN A 10 22.22 -4.56 -1.16
CA ASN A 10 21.64 -5.72 -1.84
C ASN A 10 20.12 -5.51 -2.10
N CYS A 11 19.39 -4.94 -1.14
CA CYS A 11 17.97 -4.62 -1.34
C CYS A 11 17.77 -3.54 -2.42
N ILE A 12 18.60 -2.50 -2.43
CA ILE A 12 18.56 -1.46 -3.47
C ILE A 12 18.77 -2.10 -4.84
N LYS A 13 19.85 -2.90 -4.99
CA LYS A 13 20.15 -3.60 -6.25
C LYS A 13 19.00 -4.51 -6.68
N PHE A 14 18.41 -5.25 -5.75
CA PHE A 14 17.26 -6.11 -6.04
C PHE A 14 16.08 -5.33 -6.64
N VAL A 15 15.74 -4.17 -6.06
CA VAL A 15 14.61 -3.36 -6.59
C VAL A 15 14.98 -2.72 -7.92
N GLN A 16 16.25 -2.32 -8.13
CA GLN A 16 16.74 -1.87 -9.44
C GLN A 16 16.60 -2.97 -10.51
N ASP A 17 16.96 -4.22 -10.18
CA ASP A 17 16.79 -5.37 -11.08
C ASP A 17 15.31 -5.64 -11.39
N MET A 18 14.42 -5.40 -10.40
CA MET A 18 12.97 -5.49 -10.62
C MET A 18 12.46 -4.39 -11.55
N CYS A 19 13.01 -3.17 -11.51
CA CYS A 19 12.67 -2.13 -12.49
C CYS A 19 13.03 -2.55 -13.92
N GLU A 20 14.23 -3.09 -14.13
CA GLU A 20 14.65 -3.60 -15.43
C GLU A 20 13.75 -4.77 -15.92
N LEU A 21 13.37 -5.68 -15.02
CA LEU A 21 12.47 -6.79 -15.33
C LEU A 21 11.06 -6.27 -15.66
N THR A 22 10.56 -5.31 -14.90
CA THR A 22 9.25 -4.68 -15.11
C THR A 22 9.17 -4.05 -16.49
N SER A 23 10.21 -3.32 -16.91
CA SER A 23 10.32 -2.75 -18.25
C SER A 23 10.26 -3.83 -19.33
N LYS A 24 11.05 -4.91 -19.20
CA LYS A 24 11.08 -6.04 -20.15
C LYS A 24 9.74 -6.78 -20.27
N LEU A 25 8.97 -6.82 -19.19
CA LEU A 25 7.64 -7.44 -19.14
C LEU A 25 6.51 -6.49 -19.58
N GLU A 26 6.85 -5.25 -19.93
CA GLU A 26 5.89 -4.19 -20.24
C GLU A 26 4.83 -4.00 -19.12
N ALA A 27 5.20 -4.30 -17.88
CA ALA A 27 4.33 -4.12 -16.74
C ALA A 27 4.30 -2.63 -16.32
N PRO A 28 3.16 -2.11 -15.83
CA PRO A 28 3.00 -0.67 -15.56
C PRO A 28 3.82 -0.18 -14.35
N ASN A 29 4.05 -1.02 -13.38
CA ASN A 29 4.79 -0.67 -12.17
C ASN A 29 5.38 -1.89 -11.46
N THR A 30 6.30 -1.64 -10.53
CA THR A 30 6.78 -2.60 -9.55
C THR A 30 6.67 -2.03 -8.14
N TYR A 31 6.60 -2.90 -7.11
CA TYR A 31 6.42 -2.47 -5.73
C TYR A 31 7.70 -1.98 -5.08
N LEU A 32 7.56 -0.90 -4.30
CA LEU A 32 8.56 -0.42 -3.36
C LEU A 32 8.03 -0.61 -1.93
N ARG A 33 8.61 -1.56 -1.19
CA ARG A 33 8.27 -1.82 0.20
C ARG A 33 9.31 -1.17 1.12
N PRO A 34 8.90 -0.33 2.10
CA PRO A 34 9.81 0.37 3.00
C PRO A 34 10.67 -0.58 3.86
N GLY A 35 10.08 -1.72 4.21
CA GLY A 35 10.68 -2.67 5.14
C GLY A 35 10.65 -2.18 6.59
N SER A 36 11.41 -2.86 7.45
CA SER A 36 11.57 -2.56 8.87
C SER A 36 13.02 -2.74 9.28
N ILE A 37 13.41 -2.10 10.39
CA ILE A 37 14.70 -2.37 11.05
C ILE A 37 14.65 -3.69 11.83
N ASN A 38 13.47 -4.23 12.09
CA ASN A 38 13.32 -5.48 12.81
C ASN A 38 14.02 -6.63 12.06
N THR A 39 14.97 -7.28 12.72
CA THR A 39 15.77 -8.36 12.13
C THR A 39 14.99 -9.65 11.89
N ASN A 40 13.81 -9.79 12.51
CA ASN A 40 12.96 -10.98 12.36
C ASN A 40 12.01 -10.91 11.15
N GLY A 41 11.87 -9.73 10.53
CA GLY A 41 11.05 -9.58 9.34
C GLY A 41 10.79 -8.14 8.92
N PRO A 42 10.56 -7.92 7.61
CA PRO A 42 10.41 -6.58 7.04
C PRO A 42 9.07 -5.89 7.39
N TRP A 43 8.09 -6.64 7.88
CA TRP A 43 6.78 -6.14 8.29
C TRP A 43 6.53 -6.21 9.79
N LEU A 44 7.60 -6.38 10.58
CA LEU A 44 7.47 -6.43 12.03
C LEU A 44 7.79 -5.08 12.66
N PRO A 45 7.10 -4.71 13.76
CA PRO A 45 7.30 -3.42 14.41
C PRO A 45 8.70 -3.28 14.99
N HIS A 46 9.21 -2.05 14.96
CA HIS A 46 10.45 -1.66 15.62
C HIS A 46 10.34 -0.20 16.09
N PRO A 47 10.74 0.15 17.32
CA PRO A 47 10.54 1.50 17.85
C PRO A 47 11.22 2.61 17.03
N GLU A 48 12.30 2.32 16.33
CA GLU A 48 12.97 3.30 15.48
C GLU A 48 12.33 3.47 14.08
N ASN A 49 11.40 2.60 13.66
CA ASN A 49 10.80 2.71 12.33
C ASN A 49 10.14 4.08 12.11
N HIS A 50 9.56 4.68 13.14
CA HIS A 50 8.87 5.97 13.07
C HIS A 50 9.78 7.18 13.28
N THR A 51 11.11 7.00 13.28
CA THR A 51 12.06 8.12 13.45
C THR A 51 12.43 8.75 12.10
N ASP A 52 12.77 10.05 12.13
CA ASP A 52 13.24 10.76 10.93
C ASP A 52 14.55 10.18 10.39
N LYS A 53 15.43 9.69 11.25
CA LYS A 53 16.65 8.98 10.83
C LYS A 53 16.38 7.79 9.88
N VAL A 54 15.33 7.02 10.16
CA VAL A 54 14.96 5.86 9.32
C VAL A 54 14.22 6.31 8.09
N PHE A 55 13.41 7.34 8.20
CA PHE A 55 12.77 7.98 7.06
C PHE A 55 13.80 8.52 6.06
N ASP A 56 14.77 9.30 6.51
CA ASP A 56 15.83 9.86 5.66
C ASP A 56 16.63 8.75 4.97
N ARG A 57 16.89 7.65 5.68
CA ARG A 57 17.54 6.47 5.11
C ARG A 57 16.70 5.84 4.01
N LEU A 58 15.38 5.77 4.18
CA LEU A 58 14.47 5.28 3.16
C LEU A 58 14.47 6.20 1.94
N VAL A 59 14.36 7.51 2.15
CA VAL A 59 14.41 8.53 1.08
C VAL A 59 15.71 8.38 0.27
N ASN A 60 16.86 8.31 0.93
CA ASN A 60 18.16 8.17 0.27
C ASN A 60 18.27 6.88 -0.54
N SER A 61 17.84 5.74 0.04
CA SER A 61 17.84 4.46 -0.67
C SER A 61 16.90 4.48 -1.89
N THR A 62 15.76 5.14 -1.76
CA THR A 62 14.80 5.26 -2.87
C THR A 62 15.34 6.18 -3.97
N LYS A 63 16.09 7.23 -3.63
CA LYS A 63 16.76 8.08 -4.63
C LYS A 63 17.80 7.33 -5.46
N GLU A 64 18.45 6.30 -4.90
CA GLU A 64 19.32 5.42 -5.67
C GLU A 64 18.53 4.48 -6.60
N ILE A 65 17.38 3.99 -6.15
CA ILE A 65 16.51 3.10 -6.94
C ILE A 65 15.84 3.85 -8.08
N ILE A 66 15.30 5.04 -7.79
CA ILE A 66 14.42 5.77 -8.71
C ILE A 66 15.14 6.17 -10.02
N THR A 67 16.45 6.35 -9.99
CA THR A 67 17.24 6.64 -11.20
C THR A 67 17.13 5.52 -12.23
N VAL A 68 17.06 4.26 -11.79
CA VAL A 68 16.86 3.13 -12.69
C VAL A 68 15.41 3.06 -13.16
N ALA A 69 14.44 3.28 -12.29
CA ALA A 69 13.03 3.33 -12.67
C ALA A 69 12.75 4.41 -13.72
N GLU A 70 13.35 5.60 -13.57
CA GLU A 70 13.25 6.69 -14.56
C GLU A 70 13.87 6.32 -15.91
N ASN A 71 15.06 5.70 -15.91
CA ASN A 71 15.74 5.26 -17.12
C ASN A 71 14.97 4.18 -17.87
N GLU A 72 14.35 3.26 -17.14
CA GLU A 72 13.57 2.15 -17.67
C GLU A 72 12.12 2.55 -18.00
N GLY A 73 11.69 3.75 -17.64
CA GLY A 73 10.33 4.26 -17.88
C GLY A 73 9.26 3.55 -17.05
N VAL A 74 9.61 2.95 -15.90
CA VAL A 74 8.67 2.23 -15.03
C VAL A 74 8.30 3.06 -13.81
N MET A 75 7.13 2.78 -13.23
CA MET A 75 6.67 3.39 -12.00
C MET A 75 7.06 2.52 -10.80
N LEU A 76 7.50 3.15 -9.70
CA LEU A 76 7.58 2.52 -8.38
C LEU A 76 6.28 2.76 -7.63
N SER A 77 5.63 1.69 -7.19
CA SER A 77 4.41 1.73 -6.39
C SER A 77 4.73 1.53 -4.92
N LEU A 78 4.73 2.61 -4.14
CA LEU A 78 4.99 2.57 -2.70
C LEU A 78 3.84 1.87 -1.97
N GLU A 79 4.14 0.86 -1.18
CA GLU A 79 3.22 0.24 -0.24
C GLU A 79 3.73 0.45 1.19
N GLY A 80 2.94 1.10 2.04
CA GLY A 80 3.28 1.37 3.43
C GLY A 80 2.43 0.59 4.42
N GLY A 81 2.55 0.93 5.69
CA GLY A 81 1.75 0.36 6.77
C GLY A 81 2.23 0.83 8.13
N TYR A 82 1.36 0.80 9.13
CA TYR A 82 1.59 1.40 10.43
C TYR A 82 2.89 0.96 11.12
N VAL A 83 3.32 -0.28 10.92
CA VAL A 83 4.57 -0.79 11.53
C VAL A 83 5.84 -0.37 10.77
N SER A 84 5.71 0.21 9.59
CA SER A 84 6.81 0.60 8.71
C SER A 84 7.23 2.07 8.91
N PRO A 85 8.33 2.54 8.32
CA PRO A 85 8.66 3.98 8.29
C PRO A 85 7.62 4.86 7.59
N ILE A 86 6.77 4.26 6.76
CA ILE A 86 5.64 4.93 6.09
C ILE A 86 4.35 4.52 6.80
N PHE A 87 4.10 5.10 7.95
CA PHE A 87 3.07 4.68 8.91
C PHE A 87 1.75 5.46 8.85
N SER A 88 1.63 6.43 7.93
CA SER A 88 0.40 7.22 7.74
C SER A 88 0.34 7.78 6.32
N ALA A 89 -0.84 8.20 5.87
CA ALA A 89 -1.04 8.88 4.60
C ALA A 89 -0.18 10.16 4.49
N LYS A 90 -0.11 10.94 5.56
CA LYS A 90 0.76 12.11 5.65
C LYS A 90 2.24 11.75 5.45
N ARG A 91 2.72 10.70 6.14
CA ARG A 91 4.12 10.25 6.02
C ARG A 91 4.43 9.73 4.62
N ALA A 92 3.47 9.07 3.97
CA ALA A 92 3.60 8.65 2.58
C ALA A 92 3.71 9.85 1.63
N LYS A 93 2.89 10.88 1.84
CA LYS A 93 2.96 12.11 1.04
C LYS A 93 4.29 12.84 1.24
N GLU A 94 4.75 13.02 2.49
CA GLU A 94 6.06 13.59 2.81
C GLU A 94 7.20 12.82 2.11
N PHE A 95 7.09 11.50 2.06
CA PHE A 95 8.07 10.65 1.40
C PHE A 95 8.11 10.86 -0.12
N ILE A 96 6.94 10.86 -0.77
CA ILE A 96 6.84 11.10 -2.21
C ILE A 96 7.43 12.47 -2.56
N ASP A 97 7.11 13.50 -1.78
CA ASP A 97 7.65 14.85 -1.96
C ASP A 97 9.18 14.91 -1.75
N ALA A 98 9.68 14.22 -0.74
CA ALA A 98 11.12 14.20 -0.42
C ALA A 98 11.96 13.45 -1.47
N VAL A 99 11.40 12.40 -2.09
CA VAL A 99 12.04 11.71 -3.23
C VAL A 99 11.98 12.59 -4.47
N GLY A 100 10.84 13.22 -4.75
CA GLY A 100 10.67 14.24 -5.78
C GLY A 100 10.67 13.72 -7.22
N SER A 101 10.33 12.45 -7.43
CA SER A 101 10.26 11.84 -8.77
C SER A 101 8.82 11.61 -9.20
N LYS A 102 8.53 11.86 -10.47
CA LYS A 102 7.25 11.52 -11.11
C LYS A 102 7.05 10.01 -11.32
N ASN A 103 8.12 9.23 -11.22
CA ASN A 103 8.10 7.77 -11.36
C ASN A 103 7.84 7.07 -10.02
N LEU A 104 7.50 7.80 -8.95
CA LEU A 104 7.08 7.26 -7.66
C LEU A 104 5.61 7.56 -7.43
N GLY A 105 4.81 6.52 -7.21
CA GLY A 105 3.40 6.62 -6.84
C GLY A 105 3.08 5.76 -5.62
N PHE A 106 1.80 5.55 -5.37
CA PHE A 106 1.30 4.90 -4.16
C PHE A 106 0.32 3.77 -4.50
N ASN A 107 0.45 2.65 -3.80
CA ASN A 107 -0.55 1.59 -3.78
C ASN A 107 -1.51 1.83 -2.60
N GLN A 108 -2.78 2.05 -2.88
CA GLN A 108 -3.80 2.27 -1.86
C GLN A 108 -4.09 0.97 -1.11
N ASP A 109 -3.52 0.81 0.06
CA ASP A 109 -3.76 -0.31 0.98
C ASP A 109 -4.02 0.22 2.39
N PRO A 110 -5.16 0.89 2.62
CA PRO A 110 -5.43 1.61 3.86
C PRO A 110 -5.55 0.70 5.08
N VAL A 111 -5.93 -0.58 4.94
CA VAL A 111 -6.01 -1.52 6.06
C VAL A 111 -4.67 -1.66 6.77
N ASN A 112 -3.56 -1.63 6.04
CA ASN A 112 -2.22 -1.70 6.62
C ASN A 112 -1.88 -0.54 7.59
N PHE A 113 -2.68 0.53 7.58
CA PHE A 113 -2.44 1.74 8.39
C PHE A 113 -3.39 1.89 9.58
N ILE A 114 -4.39 1.00 9.71
CA ILE A 114 -5.30 1.02 10.86
C ILE A 114 -4.50 0.77 12.14
N SER A 115 -4.60 1.69 13.08
CA SER A 115 -3.81 1.69 14.31
C SER A 115 -4.58 2.12 15.56
N SER A 116 -5.84 2.53 15.41
CA SER A 116 -6.67 3.00 16.52
C SER A 116 -8.14 2.61 16.36
N ILE A 117 -8.85 2.56 17.48
CA ILE A 117 -10.32 2.35 17.50
C ILE A 117 -11.04 3.46 16.74
N GLU A 118 -10.57 4.70 16.85
CA GLU A 118 -11.15 5.84 16.17
C GLU A 118 -11.13 5.65 14.65
N GLN A 119 -9.99 5.25 14.08
CA GLN A 119 -9.87 4.94 12.66
C GLN A 119 -10.77 3.77 12.26
N ALA A 120 -10.83 2.73 13.08
CA ALA A 120 -11.62 1.53 12.79
C ALA A 120 -13.13 1.80 12.76
N TYR A 121 -13.63 2.71 13.59
CA TYR A 121 -15.06 3.07 13.60
C TYR A 121 -15.41 4.20 12.62
N ASN A 122 -14.41 4.92 12.09
CA ASN A 122 -14.60 6.03 11.15
C ASN A 122 -13.81 5.77 9.85
N THR A 123 -14.00 4.59 9.26
CA THR A 123 -13.21 4.15 8.09
C THR A 123 -13.41 5.05 6.88
N ARG A 124 -14.56 5.70 6.71
CA ARG A 124 -14.81 6.64 5.61
C ARG A 124 -13.94 7.89 5.71
N GLU A 125 -13.87 8.52 6.88
CA GLU A 125 -13.04 9.69 7.15
C GLU A 125 -11.56 9.33 7.02
N PHE A 126 -11.20 8.15 7.51
CA PHE A 126 -9.86 7.60 7.38
C PHE A 126 -9.46 7.39 5.90
N LEU A 127 -10.32 6.80 5.09
CA LEU A 127 -10.11 6.63 3.65
C LEU A 127 -9.99 7.97 2.93
N GLU A 128 -10.82 8.96 3.29
CA GLU A 128 -10.78 10.28 2.65
C GLU A 128 -9.45 11.01 2.89
N GLU A 129 -8.80 10.82 4.03
CA GLU A 129 -7.43 11.32 4.25
C GLU A 129 -6.46 10.77 3.21
N PHE A 130 -6.50 9.45 2.97
CA PHE A 130 -5.65 8.81 1.96
C PHE A 130 -5.92 9.35 0.55
N PHE A 131 -7.17 9.43 0.15
CA PHE A 131 -7.52 9.93 -1.17
C PHE A 131 -7.20 11.41 -1.36
N THR A 132 -7.39 12.23 -0.31
CA THR A 132 -7.03 13.66 -0.36
C THR A 132 -5.53 13.87 -0.52
N LEU A 133 -4.71 13.13 0.21
CA LEU A 133 -3.26 13.32 0.21
C LEU A 133 -2.56 12.57 -0.93
N LEU A 134 -3.04 11.40 -1.30
CA LEU A 134 -2.34 10.45 -2.16
C LEU A 134 -3.09 10.11 -3.47
N GLY A 135 -4.31 10.59 -3.64
CA GLY A 135 -5.14 10.27 -4.80
C GLY A 135 -4.42 10.50 -6.13
N ASN A 136 -3.81 11.67 -6.30
CA ASN A 136 -3.05 12.01 -7.53
C ASN A 136 -1.76 11.19 -7.73
N HIS A 137 -1.36 10.40 -6.73
CA HIS A 137 -0.19 9.52 -6.78
C HIS A 137 -0.58 8.03 -6.87
N THR A 138 -1.88 7.73 -6.91
CA THR A 138 -2.38 6.35 -6.91
C THR A 138 -2.02 5.63 -8.21
N LEU A 139 -1.43 4.44 -8.08
CA LEU A 139 -1.07 3.55 -9.20
C LEU A 139 -1.87 2.26 -9.20
N GLY A 140 -2.38 1.86 -8.06
CA GLY A 140 -3.12 0.63 -7.84
C GLY A 140 -3.66 0.55 -6.43
N ALA A 141 -4.31 -0.55 -6.10
CA ALA A 141 -4.83 -0.77 -4.76
C ALA A 141 -4.82 -2.24 -4.35
N HIS A 142 -4.80 -2.46 -3.03
CA HIS A 142 -5.18 -3.74 -2.43
C HIS A 142 -6.53 -3.60 -1.73
N LEU A 143 -7.40 -4.55 -1.97
CA LEU A 143 -8.67 -4.64 -1.28
C LEU A 143 -8.53 -5.63 -0.15
N LYS A 144 -8.64 -5.11 1.08
CA LYS A 144 -8.57 -5.87 2.33
C LYS A 144 -9.72 -5.48 3.23
N ASP A 145 -10.03 -6.34 4.17
CA ASP A 145 -10.96 -6.04 5.25
C ASP A 145 -10.34 -6.40 6.60
N PHE A 146 -10.89 -5.90 7.69
CA PHE A 146 -10.36 -6.13 9.03
C PHE A 146 -11.46 -6.04 10.06
N THR A 147 -11.22 -6.61 11.24
CA THR A 147 -12.09 -6.51 12.41
C THR A 147 -11.30 -6.21 13.68
N ILE A 148 -12.00 -5.79 14.73
CA ILE A 148 -11.47 -5.68 16.08
C ILE A 148 -11.83 -6.96 16.83
N ILE A 149 -10.82 -7.60 17.43
CA ILE A 149 -11.03 -8.77 18.28
C ILE A 149 -11.46 -8.34 19.67
N ASP A 150 -12.50 -8.98 20.19
CA ASP A 150 -13.05 -8.74 21.53
C ASP A 150 -12.07 -9.17 22.63
N THR A 151 -11.08 -8.32 22.89
CA THR A 151 -10.06 -8.50 23.93
C THR A 151 -9.82 -7.19 24.67
N LEU A 152 -9.27 -7.27 25.90
CA LEU A 152 -8.92 -6.06 26.66
C LEU A 152 -7.86 -5.21 25.97
N LEU A 153 -6.87 -5.85 25.35
CA LEU A 153 -5.83 -5.16 24.57
C LEU A 153 -6.27 -5.06 23.13
N LEU A 154 -6.22 -3.85 22.57
CA LEU A 154 -6.60 -3.60 21.19
C LEU A 154 -5.84 -4.52 20.24
N ARG A 155 -6.59 -5.25 19.43
CA ARG A 155 -6.06 -6.16 18.42
C ARG A 155 -6.94 -6.09 17.18
N PHE A 156 -6.31 -5.82 16.03
CA PHE A 156 -6.92 -5.91 14.72
C PHE A 156 -6.53 -7.22 14.05
N GLU A 157 -7.47 -7.83 13.36
CA GLU A 157 -7.22 -8.99 12.49
C GLU A 157 -7.78 -8.73 11.10
N GLU A 158 -7.09 -9.27 10.10
CA GLU A 158 -7.57 -9.23 8.72
C GLU A 158 -8.75 -10.17 8.54
N GLU A 159 -9.70 -9.74 7.71
CA GLU A 159 -10.93 -10.49 7.41
C GLU A 159 -11.13 -10.58 5.90
N TYR A 160 -11.96 -11.51 5.46
CA TYR A 160 -12.35 -11.59 4.06
C TYR A 160 -13.33 -10.46 3.71
N ILE A 161 -13.33 -10.04 2.44
CA ILE A 161 -14.10 -8.87 2.00
C ILE A 161 -15.58 -9.00 2.33
N GLY A 162 -16.09 -8.00 3.05
CA GLY A 162 -17.49 -7.89 3.47
C GLY A 162 -17.83 -8.55 4.79
N SER A 163 -16.84 -9.10 5.51
CA SER A 163 -17.04 -9.55 6.89
C SER A 163 -16.41 -8.63 7.93
N GLY A 164 -15.68 -7.63 7.49
CA GLY A 164 -14.99 -6.66 8.34
C GLY A 164 -15.67 -5.31 8.44
N MET A 165 -14.88 -4.30 8.76
CA MET A 165 -15.32 -2.95 9.13
C MET A 165 -15.01 -1.89 8.07
N MET A 166 -14.21 -2.20 7.02
CA MET A 166 -13.83 -1.22 6.01
C MET A 166 -15.02 -0.81 5.14
N ASP A 167 -15.22 0.49 4.89
CA ASP A 167 -16.23 0.98 3.95
C ASP A 167 -15.79 0.70 2.50
N GLN A 168 -15.96 -0.57 2.08
CA GLN A 168 -15.53 -1.07 0.79
C GLN A 168 -16.23 -0.36 -0.38
N ALA A 169 -17.50 -0.04 -0.24
CA ALA A 169 -18.25 0.66 -1.28
C ALA A 169 -17.69 2.07 -1.51
N TYR A 170 -17.35 2.76 -0.44
CA TYR A 170 -16.71 4.07 -0.52
C TYR A 170 -15.30 3.98 -1.11
N PHE A 171 -14.50 3.03 -0.65
CA PHE A 171 -13.15 2.80 -1.18
C PHE A 171 -13.17 2.58 -2.70
N LEU A 172 -13.99 1.64 -3.17
CA LEU A 172 -14.11 1.32 -4.59
C LEU A 172 -14.63 2.52 -5.41
N LYS A 173 -15.60 3.25 -4.87
CA LYS A 173 -16.10 4.48 -5.51
C LYS A 173 -14.97 5.49 -5.72
N ARG A 174 -14.19 5.77 -4.67
CA ARG A 174 -13.09 6.74 -4.74
C ARG A 174 -11.98 6.27 -5.67
N MET A 175 -11.64 4.99 -5.67
CA MET A 175 -10.68 4.41 -6.62
C MET A 175 -11.15 4.62 -8.07
N ASN A 176 -12.41 4.33 -8.38
CA ASN A 176 -12.97 4.53 -9.72
C ASN A 176 -12.99 6.01 -10.15
N GLU A 177 -13.18 6.94 -9.23
CA GLU A 177 -13.14 8.39 -9.51
C GLU A 177 -11.74 8.90 -9.81
N ILE A 178 -10.71 8.35 -9.16
CA ILE A 178 -9.33 8.86 -9.18
C ILE A 178 -8.47 8.10 -10.18
N CYS A 179 -8.59 6.78 -10.22
CA CYS A 179 -7.78 5.91 -11.04
C CYS A 179 -8.62 4.76 -11.61
N PRO A 180 -9.54 5.04 -12.56
CA PRO A 180 -10.51 4.04 -13.07
C PRO A 180 -9.84 2.84 -13.75
N ASP A 181 -8.63 3.01 -14.30
CA ASP A 181 -7.88 1.95 -14.97
C ASP A 181 -6.94 1.17 -14.03
N ALA A 182 -6.95 1.47 -12.72
CA ALA A 182 -6.08 0.82 -11.76
C ALA A 182 -6.50 -0.64 -11.52
N HIS A 183 -5.50 -1.51 -11.43
CA HIS A 183 -5.72 -2.86 -10.92
C HIS A 183 -5.97 -2.81 -9.41
N ILE A 184 -6.99 -3.55 -8.96
CA ILE A 184 -7.29 -3.73 -7.54
C ILE A 184 -7.13 -5.22 -7.23
N LEU A 185 -6.18 -5.54 -6.36
CA LEU A 185 -5.90 -6.91 -5.94
C LEU A 185 -6.55 -7.18 -4.59
N VAL A 186 -7.31 -8.27 -4.50
CA VAL A 186 -7.81 -8.76 -3.21
C VAL A 186 -6.68 -9.54 -2.53
N GLU A 187 -6.31 -9.16 -1.32
CA GLU A 187 -5.17 -9.74 -0.59
C GLU A 187 -5.57 -10.39 0.74
N HIS A 188 -4.68 -11.28 1.23
CA HIS A 188 -4.68 -11.88 2.56
C HIS A 188 -5.96 -12.63 2.94
N ILE A 189 -6.67 -13.15 1.96
CA ILE A 189 -7.88 -13.95 2.24
C ILE A 189 -7.58 -15.45 2.15
N PRO A 190 -8.15 -16.27 3.02
CA PRO A 190 -8.08 -17.72 2.92
C PRO A 190 -8.71 -18.21 1.61
N ARG A 191 -8.16 -19.30 1.07
CA ARG A 191 -8.60 -19.84 -0.23
C ARG A 191 -10.09 -20.15 -0.31
N ASP A 192 -10.68 -20.65 0.77
CA ASP A 192 -12.11 -20.96 0.91
C ASP A 192 -12.99 -19.69 0.99
N LYS A 193 -12.37 -18.51 1.13
CA LYS A 193 -13.03 -17.20 1.17
C LYS A 193 -12.92 -16.40 -0.14
N PHE A 194 -12.25 -16.93 -1.16
CA PHE A 194 -12.13 -16.23 -2.45
C PHE A 194 -13.47 -15.97 -3.11
N GLU A 195 -14.32 -16.99 -3.22
CA GLU A 195 -15.64 -16.85 -3.84
C GLU A 195 -16.57 -15.89 -3.06
N PRO A 196 -16.74 -16.00 -1.75
CA PRO A 196 -17.49 -15.00 -0.97
C PRO A 196 -16.94 -13.57 -1.14
N SER A 197 -15.63 -13.39 -1.07
CA SER A 197 -14.98 -12.07 -1.25
C SER A 197 -15.24 -11.49 -2.64
N TYR A 198 -15.15 -12.31 -3.69
CA TYR A 198 -15.46 -11.90 -5.06
C TYR A 198 -16.91 -11.41 -5.17
N HIS A 199 -17.88 -12.17 -4.67
CA HIS A 199 -19.30 -11.79 -4.71
C HIS A 199 -19.56 -10.49 -3.96
N LYS A 200 -18.94 -10.30 -2.78
CA LYS A 200 -19.04 -9.05 -2.02
C LYS A 200 -18.39 -7.87 -2.75
N THR A 201 -17.25 -8.06 -3.36
CA THR A 201 -16.60 -7.02 -4.18
C THR A 201 -17.50 -6.58 -5.32
N ILE A 202 -18.14 -7.51 -6.04
CA ILE A 202 -19.10 -7.20 -7.10
C ILE A 202 -20.33 -6.47 -6.55
N GLU A 203 -20.87 -6.90 -5.41
CA GLU A 203 -22.00 -6.24 -4.73
C GLU A 203 -21.68 -4.76 -4.42
N TYR A 204 -20.52 -4.49 -3.78
CA TYR A 204 -20.06 -3.14 -3.48
C TYR A 204 -19.80 -2.30 -4.73
N SER A 205 -19.23 -2.91 -5.77
CA SER A 205 -18.97 -2.24 -7.05
C SER A 205 -20.27 -1.82 -7.74
N ASN A 206 -21.26 -2.70 -7.75
CA ASN A 206 -22.58 -2.39 -8.31
C ASN A 206 -23.27 -1.26 -7.52
N ALA A 207 -23.19 -1.29 -6.19
CA ALA A 207 -23.71 -0.22 -5.34
C ALA A 207 -23.00 1.13 -5.59
N ALA A 208 -21.71 1.10 -5.95
CA ALA A 208 -20.92 2.27 -6.31
C ALA A 208 -21.10 2.70 -7.80
N GLY A 209 -21.87 1.95 -8.59
CA GLY A 209 -22.08 2.22 -10.02
C GLY A 209 -20.88 1.89 -10.92
N ILE A 210 -19.95 1.05 -10.44
CA ILE A 210 -18.73 0.66 -11.14
C ILE A 210 -19.01 -0.49 -12.11
N LYS A 211 -18.43 -0.41 -13.30
CA LYS A 211 -18.46 -1.50 -14.29
C LYS A 211 -17.05 -2.04 -14.45
N TRP A 212 -16.87 -3.30 -14.14
CA TRP A 212 -15.62 -3.99 -14.36
C TRP A 212 -15.45 -4.38 -15.82
N GLU A 213 -14.26 -4.18 -16.37
CA GLU A 213 -13.93 -4.75 -17.66
C GLU A 213 -13.72 -6.26 -17.51
N SER A 214 -14.34 -7.05 -18.39
CA SER A 214 -14.03 -8.47 -18.49
C SER A 214 -12.73 -8.63 -19.28
N TYR A 215 -11.70 -9.23 -18.68
CA TYR A 215 -10.60 -9.75 -19.48
C TYR A 215 -11.15 -10.76 -20.51
N LYS A 216 -10.94 -10.42 -21.78
CA LYS A 216 -11.25 -11.33 -22.90
C LYS A 216 -10.13 -12.34 -23.06
#